data_6c6e0fe0d05a92cc8c31c8ac457c3ba7
#
_entry.id   6c6e0fe0d05a92cc8c31c8ac457c3ba7
#
_cell.length_a   1.000
_cell.length_b   1.000
_cell.length_c   1.000
_cell.angle_alpha   90.00
_cell.angle_beta   90.00
_cell.angle_gamma   90.00
#
_symmetry.space_group_name_H-M   'P 1'
#
loop_
_entity.id
_entity.type
_entity.pdbx_description
1 polymer ?
#
loop_
_entity_poly.entity_id
_entity_poly.type
_entity_poly.pdbx_seq_one_letter_code
_entity_poly.pdbx_strand_id
1 'polypeptide(L)'
;MSLAWRIEYDEGALADLKKLDRQIQREILDYMEKRIAKAEDPRAFGKPLRHSKFGLWRYRLRDYRIICQLRESQLLVLVVAVGHRSKIYEE
;
A
#
# COMPACT_ATOMS: atom_id res chain seq x y z
N MET A 1 -24.26 -4.35 -3.52
CA MET A 1 -23.06 -5.03 -4.02
C MET A 1 -21.87 -4.08 -3.91
N SER A 2 -20.85 -4.48 -3.18
CA SER A 2 -19.68 -3.62 -3.04
C SER A 2 -18.73 -3.87 -4.20
N LEU A 3 -18.11 -2.78 -4.68
CA LEU A 3 -17.12 -2.88 -5.73
C LEU A 3 -15.74 -3.08 -5.09
N ALA A 4 -15.04 -4.10 -5.53
CA ALA A 4 -13.69 -4.36 -5.02
C ALA A 4 -12.71 -3.42 -5.69
N TRP A 5 -11.74 -2.95 -4.92
CA TRP A 5 -10.65 -2.15 -5.46
C TRP A 5 -9.58 -3.08 -6.02
N ARG A 6 -8.94 -2.66 -7.10
CA ARG A 6 -7.80 -3.41 -7.64
C ARG A 6 -6.54 -2.94 -6.94
N ILE A 7 -5.62 -3.89 -6.75
CA ILE A 7 -4.30 -3.58 -6.21
C ILE A 7 -3.29 -3.76 -7.32
N GLU A 8 -2.51 -2.74 -7.62
CA GLU A 8 -1.43 -2.83 -8.58
C GLU A 8 -0.14 -2.34 -7.93
N TYR A 9 0.98 -2.78 -8.43
CA TYR A 9 2.30 -2.45 -7.88
C TYR A 9 3.13 -1.87 -9.02
N ASP A 10 3.65 -0.67 -8.82
CA ASP A 10 4.52 -0.09 -9.84
C ASP A 10 5.91 -0.72 -9.76
N GLU A 11 6.79 -0.33 -10.69
CA GLU A 11 8.13 -0.91 -10.75
C GLU A 11 8.92 -0.66 -9.47
N GLY A 12 8.77 0.52 -8.87
CA GLY A 12 9.44 0.84 -7.62
C GLY A 12 9.00 -0.06 -6.48
N ALA A 13 7.69 -0.29 -6.38
CA ALA A 13 7.16 -1.18 -5.35
C ALA A 13 7.62 -2.61 -5.55
N LEU A 14 7.62 -3.08 -6.80
CA LEU A 14 8.08 -4.43 -7.10
C LEU A 14 9.56 -4.60 -6.74
N ALA A 15 10.38 -3.61 -7.05
CA ALA A 15 11.80 -3.64 -6.70
C ALA A 15 11.97 -3.66 -5.18
N ASP A 16 11.17 -2.87 -4.47
CA ASP A 16 11.22 -2.85 -3.00
C ASP A 16 10.85 -4.21 -2.42
N LEU A 17 9.77 -4.81 -2.94
CA LEU A 17 9.33 -6.11 -2.45
C LEU A 17 10.40 -7.19 -2.62
N LYS A 18 11.11 -7.16 -3.75
CA LYS A 18 12.13 -8.16 -4.02
C LYS A 18 13.29 -8.12 -3.02
N LYS A 19 13.49 -6.98 -2.35
CA LYS A 19 14.55 -6.84 -1.36
C LYS A 19 14.14 -7.35 0.01
N LEU A 20 12.87 -7.66 0.20
CA LEU A 20 12.37 -8.11 1.49
C LEU A 20 12.40 -9.62 1.60
N ASP A 21 12.44 -10.09 2.83
CA ASP A 21 12.30 -11.50 3.12
C ASP A 21 11.01 -12.03 2.49
N ARG A 22 11.07 -13.26 1.97
CA ARG A 22 9.95 -13.88 1.26
C ARG A 22 8.68 -13.92 2.10
N GLN A 23 8.79 -14.19 3.38
CA GLN A 23 7.63 -14.24 4.25
C GLN A 23 6.97 -12.87 4.38
N ILE A 24 7.79 -11.82 4.51
CA ILE A 24 7.28 -10.46 4.59
C ILE A 24 6.61 -10.07 3.29
N GLN A 25 7.21 -10.43 2.14
CA GLN A 25 6.57 -10.20 0.85
C GLN A 25 5.17 -10.81 0.81
N ARG A 26 5.06 -12.06 1.23
CA ARG A 26 3.78 -12.77 1.22
C ARG A 26 2.77 -12.09 2.13
N GLU A 27 3.20 -11.67 3.31
CA GLU A 27 2.30 -11.01 4.26
C GLU A 27 1.79 -9.68 3.70
N ILE A 28 2.66 -8.93 3.04
CA ILE A 28 2.26 -7.65 2.45
C ILE A 28 1.26 -7.88 1.32
N LEU A 29 1.56 -8.82 0.43
CA LEU A 29 0.66 -9.13 -0.67
C LEU A 29 -0.70 -9.60 -0.17
N ASP A 30 -0.70 -10.47 0.85
CA ASP A 30 -1.95 -10.95 1.44
C ASP A 30 -2.74 -9.83 2.09
N TYR A 31 -2.06 -8.94 2.81
CA TYR A 31 -2.72 -7.82 3.46
C TYR A 31 -3.43 -6.94 2.43
N MET A 32 -2.74 -6.61 1.35
CA MET A 32 -3.31 -5.76 0.32
C MET A 32 -4.49 -6.45 -0.38
N GLU A 33 -4.35 -7.72 -0.72
CA GLU A 33 -5.39 -8.45 -1.46
C GLU A 33 -6.59 -8.84 -0.60
N LYS A 34 -6.36 -9.20 0.66
CA LYS A 34 -7.43 -9.74 1.49
C LYS A 34 -8.09 -8.69 2.36
N ARG A 35 -7.36 -7.63 2.71
CA ARG A 35 -7.92 -6.60 3.57
C ARG A 35 -8.23 -5.32 2.83
N ILE A 36 -7.26 -4.79 2.10
CA ILE A 36 -7.44 -3.49 1.45
C ILE A 36 -8.34 -3.61 0.23
N ALA A 37 -8.08 -4.58 -0.64
CA ALA A 37 -8.87 -4.74 -1.87
C ALA A 37 -10.34 -5.02 -1.59
N LYS A 38 -10.63 -5.70 -0.49
CA LYS A 38 -12.00 -6.08 -0.15
C LYS A 38 -12.72 -5.08 0.74
N ALA A 39 -12.03 -4.04 1.16
CA ALA A 39 -12.66 -2.99 1.97
C ALA A 39 -13.62 -2.18 1.11
N GLU A 40 -14.72 -1.73 1.71
CA GLU A 40 -15.62 -0.83 1.01
C GLU A 40 -14.91 0.47 0.68
N ASP A 41 -14.10 0.95 1.62
CA ASP A 41 -13.28 2.14 1.43
C ASP A 41 -11.88 1.86 1.94
N PRO A 42 -10.89 1.77 1.04
CA PRO A 42 -9.51 1.54 1.48
C PRO A 42 -8.96 2.62 2.39
N ARG A 43 -9.61 3.78 2.45
CA ARG A 43 -9.22 4.85 3.38
C ARG A 43 -9.65 4.58 4.82
N ALA A 44 -10.46 3.54 5.05
CA ALA A 44 -10.79 3.12 6.41
C ALA A 44 -9.56 2.57 7.13
N PHE A 45 -8.54 2.18 6.37
CA PHE A 45 -7.27 1.70 6.90
C PHE A 45 -6.17 2.67 6.55
N GLY A 46 -5.11 2.69 7.33
CA GLY A 46 -3.98 3.56 7.05
C GLY A 46 -4.26 5.02 7.29
N LYS A 47 -3.38 5.85 6.79
CA LYS A 47 -3.44 7.31 6.99
C LYS A 47 -2.84 8.02 5.78
N PRO A 48 -3.26 9.28 5.52
CA PRO A 48 -2.61 10.06 4.49
C PRO A 48 -1.18 10.42 4.91
N LEU A 49 -0.27 10.49 3.93
CA LEU A 49 1.05 11.02 4.17
C LEU A 49 0.98 12.52 4.25
N ARG A 50 1.55 13.08 5.31
CA ARG A 50 1.64 14.52 5.47
C ARG A 50 2.54 15.11 4.39
N HIS A 51 2.22 16.30 3.97
CA HIS A 51 3.03 17.05 3.02
C HIS A 51 3.20 16.36 1.66
N SER A 52 2.36 15.35 1.39
CA SER A 52 2.38 14.72 0.09
C SER A 52 1.65 15.59 -0.92
N LYS A 53 2.33 15.93 -1.99
CA LYS A 53 1.73 16.73 -3.07
C LYS A 53 0.76 15.90 -3.92
N PHE A 54 0.83 14.57 -3.80
CA PHE A 54 0.08 13.68 -4.66
C PHE A 54 -0.99 12.90 -3.91
N GLY A 55 -1.26 13.28 -2.65
CA GLY A 55 -2.28 12.60 -1.86
C GLY A 55 -1.95 11.14 -1.61
N LEU A 56 -0.70 10.86 -1.31
CA LEU A 56 -0.30 9.48 -1.04
C LEU A 56 -0.88 9.00 0.27
N TRP A 57 -1.07 7.69 0.34
CA TRP A 57 -1.67 7.00 1.48
C TRP A 57 -0.69 5.97 2.01
N ARG A 58 -0.67 5.79 3.34
CA ARG A 58 0.26 4.87 3.99
C ARG A 58 -0.51 3.79 4.73
N TYR A 59 -0.16 2.54 4.47
CA TYR A 59 -0.60 1.42 5.29
C TYR A 59 0.57 0.91 6.10
N ARG A 60 0.28 0.34 7.25
CA ARG A 60 1.29 -0.26 8.12
C ARG A 60 1.01 -1.74 8.26
N LEU A 61 2.09 -2.54 8.17
CA LEU A 61 2.03 -3.96 8.46
C LEU A 61 3.30 -4.28 9.23
N ARG A 62 3.17 -4.59 10.52
CA ARG A 62 4.32 -4.76 11.42
C ARG A 62 5.17 -3.49 11.38
N ASP A 63 6.47 -3.64 11.11
CA ASP A 63 7.39 -2.51 11.00
C ASP A 63 7.56 -2.02 9.56
N TYR A 64 6.68 -2.49 8.66
CA TYR A 64 6.78 -2.11 7.25
C TYR A 64 5.73 -1.07 6.90
N ARG A 65 6.06 -0.24 5.93
CA ARG A 65 5.18 0.79 5.42
C ARG A 65 4.92 0.53 3.96
N ILE A 66 3.67 0.67 3.58
CA ILE A 66 3.22 0.45 2.22
C ILE A 66 2.64 1.78 1.75
N ILE A 67 3.30 2.40 0.79
CA ILE A 67 2.90 3.71 0.29
C ILE A 67 2.14 3.54 -1.00
N CYS A 68 0.97 4.13 -1.07
CA CYS A 68 0.06 3.92 -2.18
C CYS A 68 -0.51 5.22 -2.70
N GLN A 69 -0.94 5.19 -3.94
CA GLN A 69 -1.75 6.22 -4.55
C GLN A 69 -3.14 5.65 -4.73
N LEU A 70 -4.14 6.34 -4.19
CA LEU A 70 -5.52 5.88 -4.31
C LEU A 70 -6.17 6.62 -5.48
N ARG A 71 -6.61 5.87 -6.47
CA ARG A 71 -7.27 6.42 -7.66
C ARG A 71 -8.73 6.02 -7.66
N GLU A 72 -9.56 6.84 -7.07
CA GLU A 72 -10.95 6.50 -6.80
C GLU A 72 -11.75 6.27 -8.07
N SER A 73 -11.55 7.08 -9.10
CA SER A 73 -12.29 6.93 -10.34
C SER A 73 -12.03 5.58 -11.03
N GLN A 74 -10.91 4.94 -10.71
CA GLN A 74 -10.55 3.65 -11.28
C GLN A 74 -10.71 2.51 -10.28
N LEU A 75 -11.11 2.81 -9.05
CA LEU A 75 -11.12 1.86 -7.94
C LEU A 75 -9.78 1.14 -7.85
N LEU A 76 -8.70 1.90 -7.87
CA LEU A 76 -7.35 1.38 -7.95
C LEU A 76 -6.52 1.87 -6.77
N VAL A 77 -5.84 0.92 -6.12
CA VAL A 77 -4.80 1.22 -5.14
C VAL A 77 -3.48 0.86 -5.80
N LEU A 78 -2.70 1.88 -6.13
CA LEU A 78 -1.40 1.68 -6.76
C LEU A 78 -0.31 1.76 -5.70
N VAL A 79 0.34 0.63 -5.43
CA VAL A 79 1.44 0.59 -4.48
C VAL A 79 2.69 1.14 -5.16
N VAL A 80 3.28 2.17 -4.57
CA VAL A 80 4.43 2.86 -5.18
C VAL A 80 5.73 2.64 -4.41
N ALA A 81 5.65 2.29 -3.13
CA ALA A 81 6.85 2.02 -2.34
C ALA A 81 6.51 1.11 -1.17
N VAL A 82 7.46 0.27 -0.79
CA VAL A 82 7.33 -0.61 0.37
C VAL A 82 8.69 -0.68 1.05
N GLY A 83 8.71 -0.62 2.37
CA GLY A 83 9.97 -0.78 3.08
C GLY A 83 9.80 -0.75 4.58
N HIS A 84 10.89 -1.12 5.26
CA HIS A 84 10.94 -1.08 6.71
C HIS A 84 10.85 0.38 7.17
N ARG A 85 10.20 0.61 8.32
CA ARG A 85 10.01 1.96 8.86
C ARG A 85 11.30 2.75 9.01
N SER A 86 12.43 2.04 9.15
CA SER A 86 13.73 2.70 9.28
C SER A 86 14.26 3.23 7.95
N LYS A 87 13.69 2.81 6.84
CA LYS A 87 14.15 3.19 5.50
C LYS A 87 13.17 4.04 4.72
N ILE A 88 11.88 3.94 5.05
CA ILE A 88 10.89 4.79 4.41
C ILE A 88 10.64 5.98 5.32
N TYR A 89 10.95 7.14 4.81
CA TYR A 89 10.73 8.38 5.53
C TYR A 89 9.24 8.71 5.53
N GLU A 90 8.70 8.92 6.71
CA GLU A 90 7.32 9.37 6.85
C GLU A 90 7.23 10.35 8.00
N GLU A 91 6.30 11.23 7.89
CA GLU A 91 6.10 12.30 8.87
C GLU A 91 5.02 11.99 9.86
#